data_ca4462cb5623d9dd088ca7d59d1a4930
#
_entry.id   ca4462cb5623d9dd088ca7d59d1a4930
#
_cell.length_a   1.000
_cell.length_b   1.000
_cell.length_c   1.000
_cell.angle_alpha   90.00
_cell.angle_beta   90.00
_cell.angle_gamma   90.00
#
_symmetry.space_group_name_H-M   'P 1'
#
loop_
_entity.id
_entity.type
_entity.pdbx_description
1 polymer ?
#
loop_
_entity_poly.entity_id
_entity_poly.type
_entity_poly.pdbx_seq_one_letter_code
_entity_poly.pdbx_strand_id
1 'polypeptide(L)'
;MQKSYIHRFILNDIEHKQLFYDSKTILQEIIQSRQDGELSYEILKEEGPDHNKSFEVRALVGDQEIGRGKGRTKKAAEQLAAYNGILN
;
A
#
# COMPACT_ATOMS: atom_id res chain seq x y z
N MET A 1 16.69 15.17 -1.05
CA MET A 1 16.04 16.28 -1.73
C MET A 1 14.96 15.86 -2.69
N GLN A 2 15.31 15.09 -3.67
CA GLN A 2 14.36 14.64 -4.66
C GLN A 2 13.18 13.90 -4.04
N LYS A 3 13.49 13.02 -3.18
CA LYS A 3 12.52 12.23 -2.52
C LYS A 3 11.55 13.07 -1.70
N SER A 4 12.11 14.01 -0.98
CA SER A 4 11.34 14.92 -0.17
C SER A 4 10.42 15.78 -1.03
N TYR A 5 10.91 16.23 -2.14
CA TYR A 5 10.16 17.05 -3.06
C TYR A 5 8.95 16.31 -3.60
N ILE A 6 9.16 15.08 -4.05
CA ILE A 6 8.08 14.27 -4.60
C ILE A 6 7.05 13.95 -3.53
N HIS A 7 7.51 13.61 -2.36
CA HIS A 7 6.63 13.30 -1.25
C HIS A 7 5.76 14.50 -0.88
N ARG A 8 6.36 15.66 -0.82
CA ARG A 8 5.66 16.89 -0.51
C ARG A 8 4.60 17.22 -1.56
N PHE A 9 4.93 17.02 -2.82
CA PHE A 9 4.01 17.26 -3.90
C PHE A 9 2.75 16.40 -3.74
N ILE A 10 2.94 15.13 -3.48
CA ILE A 10 1.83 14.21 -3.29
C ILE A 10 0.97 14.63 -2.10
N LEU A 11 1.59 14.98 -1.00
CA LEU A 11 0.85 15.35 0.20
C LEU A 11 0.14 16.69 0.06
N ASN A 12 0.66 17.57 -0.76
CA ASN A 12 0.04 18.88 -0.98
C ASN A 12 -1.16 18.78 -1.89
N ASP A 13 -1.11 17.90 -2.87
CA ASP A 13 -2.17 17.79 -3.86
C ASP A 13 -3.25 16.81 -3.49
N ILE A 14 -2.93 15.85 -2.63
CA ILE A 14 -3.84 14.76 -2.30
C ILE A 14 -4.09 14.75 -0.81
N GLU A 15 -5.36 14.79 -0.43
CA GLU A 15 -5.73 14.69 0.97
C GLU A 15 -5.39 13.31 1.50
N HIS A 16 -5.22 13.22 2.81
CA HIS A 16 -4.91 11.95 3.44
C HIS A 16 -5.91 10.86 3.10
N LYS A 17 -7.17 11.24 3.06
CA LYS A 17 -8.23 10.31 2.70
C LYS A 17 -8.03 9.78 1.30
N GLN A 18 -7.79 10.67 0.37
CA GLN A 18 -7.59 10.28 -1.01
C GLN A 18 -6.32 9.47 -1.20
N LEU A 19 -5.27 9.84 -0.50
CA LEU A 19 -4.04 9.07 -0.54
C LEU A 19 -4.29 7.64 -0.09
N PHE A 20 -5.07 7.46 0.97
CA PHE A 20 -5.38 6.13 1.46
C PHE A 20 -6.18 5.32 0.43
N TYR A 21 -7.22 5.91 -0.14
CA TYR A 21 -8.06 5.20 -1.11
C TYR A 21 -7.35 4.92 -2.41
N ASP A 22 -6.47 5.82 -2.83
CA ASP A 22 -5.74 5.66 -4.09
C ASP A 22 -4.35 5.08 -3.90
N SER A 23 -4.05 4.61 -2.70
CA SER A 23 -2.69 4.19 -2.37
C SER A 23 -2.16 3.11 -3.31
N LYS A 24 -2.99 2.17 -3.70
CA LYS A 24 -2.55 1.11 -4.61
C LYS A 24 -2.12 1.68 -5.96
N THR A 25 -2.90 2.61 -6.48
CA THR A 25 -2.60 3.24 -7.75
C THR A 25 -1.34 4.09 -7.65
N ILE A 26 -1.25 4.87 -6.59
CA ILE A 26 -0.10 5.75 -6.37
C ILE A 26 1.18 4.93 -6.23
N LEU A 27 1.11 3.88 -5.44
CA LEU A 27 2.27 3.02 -5.24
C LEU A 27 2.69 2.34 -6.54
N GLN A 28 1.71 1.89 -7.31
CA GLN A 28 1.97 1.27 -8.60
C GLN A 28 2.75 2.22 -9.51
N GLU A 29 2.33 3.48 -9.56
CA GLU A 29 3.01 4.47 -10.37
C GLU A 29 4.42 4.74 -9.89
N ILE A 30 4.60 4.81 -8.59
CA ILE A 30 5.92 5.03 -8.03
C ILE A 30 6.87 3.89 -8.41
N ILE A 31 6.40 2.67 -8.28
CA ILE A 31 7.23 1.50 -8.56
C ILE A 31 7.54 1.37 -10.04
N GLN A 32 6.57 1.67 -10.89
CA GLN A 32 6.81 1.66 -12.33
C GLN A 32 7.85 2.69 -12.72
N SER A 33 7.77 3.84 -12.10
CA SER A 33 8.73 4.91 -12.36
C SER A 33 10.14 4.51 -11.95
N ARG A 34 10.28 3.77 -10.87
CA ARG A 34 11.58 3.36 -10.35
C ARG A 34 12.12 2.09 -11.01
N GLN A 35 11.22 1.31 -11.58
CA GLN A 35 11.59 0.05 -12.21
C GLN A 35 12.31 -0.91 -11.25
N ASP A 36 11.90 -0.88 -9.99
CA ASP A 36 12.51 -1.71 -8.95
C ASP A 36 12.04 -3.16 -8.96
N GLY A 37 10.97 -3.43 -9.69
CA GLY A 37 10.41 -4.76 -9.74
C GLY A 37 8.91 -4.68 -9.90
N GLU A 38 8.25 -5.81 -9.73
CA GLU A 38 6.81 -5.90 -9.91
C GLU A 38 6.11 -5.82 -8.56
N LEU A 39 5.10 -4.96 -8.48
CA LEU A 39 4.32 -4.81 -7.25
C LEU A 39 3.33 -5.96 -7.13
N SER A 40 3.30 -6.58 -5.97
CA SER A 40 2.35 -7.64 -5.69
C SER A 40 1.91 -7.57 -4.24
N TYR A 41 0.87 -8.33 -3.92
CA TYR A 41 0.33 -8.39 -2.56
C TYR A 41 0.16 -9.84 -2.15
N GLU A 42 0.47 -10.11 -0.88
CA GLU A 42 0.37 -11.46 -0.35
C GLU A 42 -0.42 -11.46 0.94
N ILE A 43 -1.37 -12.37 1.06
CA ILE A 43 -2.16 -12.50 2.27
C ILE A 43 -1.35 -13.30 3.28
N LEU A 44 -1.08 -12.68 4.43
CA LEU A 44 -0.32 -13.30 5.49
C LEU A 44 -1.21 -14.04 6.47
N LYS A 45 -2.39 -13.48 6.75
CA LYS A 45 -3.31 -14.02 7.73
C LYS A 45 -4.73 -13.77 7.36
N GLU A 46 -5.58 -14.68 7.76
CA GLU A 46 -7.01 -14.55 7.58
C GLU A 46 -7.65 -15.15 8.81
N GLU A 47 -8.30 -14.33 9.63
CA GLU A 47 -8.81 -14.75 10.93
C GLU A 47 -10.22 -14.26 11.14
N GLY A 48 -10.95 -14.96 12.04
CA GLY A 48 -12.25 -14.54 12.47
C GLY A 48 -13.39 -15.23 11.73
N PRO A 49 -14.62 -15.11 12.27
CA PRO A 49 -15.80 -15.68 11.64
C PRO A 49 -16.19 -14.90 10.39
N ASP A 50 -17.07 -15.50 9.58
CA ASP A 50 -17.44 -14.91 8.31
C ASP A 50 -17.90 -13.47 8.39
N HIS A 51 -18.62 -13.12 9.44
CA HIS A 51 -19.16 -11.77 9.59
C HIS A 51 -18.24 -10.82 10.29
N ASN A 52 -17.04 -11.28 10.67
CA ASN A 52 -16.08 -10.42 11.34
C ASN A 52 -14.67 -10.88 11.03
N LYS A 53 -14.38 -11.01 9.74
CA LYS A 53 -13.08 -11.46 9.29
C LYS A 53 -12.06 -10.36 9.31
N SER A 54 -10.82 -10.78 9.49
CA SER A 54 -9.68 -9.88 9.48
C SER A 54 -8.63 -10.47 8.56
N PHE A 55 -8.08 -9.63 7.70
CA PHE A 55 -7.04 -10.04 6.75
C PHE A 55 -5.78 -9.23 7.02
N GLU A 56 -4.66 -9.89 6.92
CA GLU A 56 -3.38 -9.21 6.98
C GLU A 56 -2.66 -9.46 5.66
N VAL A 57 -2.25 -8.37 5.01
CA VAL A 57 -1.65 -8.42 3.67
C VAL A 57 -0.35 -7.64 3.70
N ARG A 58 0.62 -8.11 2.94
CA ARG A 58 1.85 -7.35 2.74
C ARG A 58 2.00 -7.01 1.27
N ALA A 59 2.59 -5.85 1.02
CA ALA A 59 2.91 -5.41 -0.33
C ALA A 59 4.37 -5.73 -0.60
N LEU A 60 4.64 -6.24 -1.78
CA LEU A 60 6.01 -6.64 -2.15
C LEU A 60 6.39 -6.03 -3.49
N VAL A 61 7.66 -5.71 -3.62
CA VAL A 61 8.25 -5.33 -4.89
C VAL A 61 9.30 -6.40 -5.20
N GLY A 62 9.00 -7.22 -6.19
CA GLY A 62 9.79 -8.41 -6.39
C GLY A 62 9.65 -9.32 -5.19
N ASP A 63 10.75 -9.55 -4.49
CA ASP A 63 10.74 -10.39 -3.29
C ASP A 63 10.81 -9.60 -2.00
N GLN A 64 10.81 -8.28 -2.09
CA GLN A 64 11.01 -7.44 -0.92
C GLN A 64 9.71 -6.86 -0.39
N GLU A 65 9.47 -7.06 0.88
CA GLU A 65 8.30 -6.50 1.53
C GLU A 65 8.51 -4.99 1.76
N ILE A 66 7.53 -4.19 1.33
CA ILE A 66 7.61 -2.75 1.48
C ILE A 66 6.56 -2.16 2.41
N GLY A 67 5.54 -2.93 2.76
CA GLY A 67 4.52 -2.47 3.68
C GLY A 67 3.56 -3.56 4.04
N ARG A 68 2.86 -3.39 5.16
CA ARG A 68 1.84 -4.33 5.61
C ARG A 68 0.60 -3.59 6.03
N GLY A 69 -0.55 -4.26 5.90
CA GLY A 69 -1.81 -3.68 6.32
C GLY A 69 -2.78 -4.73 6.77
N LYS A 70 -3.69 -4.33 7.63
CA LYS A 70 -4.77 -5.16 8.12
C LYS A 70 -6.09 -4.51 7.78
N GLY A 71 -7.08 -5.31 7.46
CA GLY A 71 -8.40 -4.80 7.16
C GLY A 71 -9.43 -5.89 7.24
N ARG A 72 -10.68 -5.49 7.19
CA ARG A 72 -11.79 -6.45 7.24
C ARG A 72 -12.07 -7.11 5.91
N THR A 73 -11.48 -6.59 4.84
CA THR A 73 -11.56 -7.19 3.53
C THR A 73 -10.15 -7.24 2.95
N LYS A 74 -9.97 -8.09 1.95
CA LYS A 74 -8.69 -8.17 1.26
C LYS A 74 -8.34 -6.81 0.66
N LYS A 75 -9.33 -6.16 0.06
CA LYS A 75 -9.09 -4.87 -0.57
C LYS A 75 -8.63 -3.83 0.45
N ALA A 76 -9.29 -3.77 1.60
CA ALA A 76 -8.90 -2.82 2.64
C ALA A 76 -7.50 -3.08 3.14
N ALA A 77 -7.17 -4.36 3.35
CA ALA A 77 -5.84 -4.74 3.81
C ALA A 77 -4.78 -4.38 2.78
N GLU A 78 -5.07 -4.62 1.51
CA GLU A 78 -4.14 -4.27 0.44
C GLU A 78 -3.92 -2.77 0.35
N GLN A 79 -4.99 -2.01 0.47
CA GLN A 79 -4.89 -0.56 0.44
C GLN A 79 -4.01 -0.05 1.59
N LEU A 80 -4.21 -0.59 2.77
CA LEU A 80 -3.40 -0.17 3.90
C LEU A 80 -1.95 -0.60 3.74
N ALA A 81 -1.72 -1.79 3.20
CA ALA A 81 -0.36 -2.25 2.92
C ALA A 81 0.33 -1.30 1.94
N ALA A 82 -0.37 -0.89 0.90
CA ALA A 82 0.18 0.04 -0.07
C ALA A 82 0.43 1.41 0.56
N TYR A 83 -0.50 1.86 1.36
CA TYR A 83 -0.37 3.15 2.05
C TYR A 83 0.87 3.16 2.94
N ASN A 84 1.06 2.10 3.71
CA ASN A 84 2.23 1.99 4.57
C ASN A 84 3.52 1.90 3.75
N GLY A 85 3.45 1.27 2.59
CA GLY A 85 4.58 1.21 1.68
C GLY A 85 4.97 2.58 1.14
N ILE A 86 3.98 3.41 0.86
CA ILE A 86 4.22 4.76 0.39
C ILE A 86 4.89 5.60 1.48
N LEU A 87 4.43 5.44 2.72
CA LEU A 87 4.93 6.23 3.82
C LEU A 87 6.36 5.84 4.24
N ASN A 88 6.76 4.65 3.91
CA ASN A 88 8.13 4.21 4.15
C ASN A 88 9.01 4.61 2.97
#